data_1e9377b7e292e5bf175a97b3b11f3d08
#
_entry.id   1e9377b7e292e5bf175a97b3b11f3d08
#
_cell.length_a   1.000
_cell.length_b   1.000
_cell.length_c   1.000
_cell.angle_alpha   90.00
_cell.angle_beta   90.00
_cell.angle_gamma   90.00
#
_symmetry.space_group_name_H-M   'P 1'
#
loop_
_entity.id
_entity.type
_entity.pdbx_description
1 polymer ?
#
loop_
_entity_poly.entity_id
_entity_poly.type
_entity_poly.pdbx_seq_one_letter_code
_entity_poly.pdbx_strand_id
1 'polypeptide(L)'
;MINVLYVTFASKNFDGATYSLMDLIRSVRSHVYPIVLLRSKGCVYDYFKENNVECIVCDFEEDLCGKPRKIHQYVKYILRYIPKYIRYVVKNRKCVRFVADQLKDRNIQIVHTNNSVLTVGYDIAQRMHAKHVWHLRGFMDLDFGWMPFRGWKNLKQLVSNSSAAIGITKAVLEHYIASNRANAYAVFDAVRSKQDICYDPLKEKYFLFCSVFLTKRKGCEFAIKAFALSNLAAKGYRLRVIGVANEKYQNKLHRLVCECGVSDYVDFIGQTDNVKDHMQKATAFLMCSENEGLGRVSIEAMFYGCLVIGRNSGGTKEFIINKKTGFLFDNINECSQAMQLAAGDDVTGIITRAQDFARDHFSIENYGEKILKIYAKVLNKNL
;
A
#
# COMPACT_ATOMS: atom_id res chain seq x y z
N MET A 1 -1.55 29.44 -0.53
CA MET A 1 -1.96 28.02 -0.62
C MET A 1 -1.91 27.57 -2.07
N ILE A 2 -1.56 26.31 -2.31
CA ILE A 2 -1.53 25.70 -3.65
C ILE A 2 -2.84 24.98 -3.90
N ASN A 3 -3.47 25.19 -5.06
CA ASN A 3 -4.67 24.43 -5.45
C ASN A 3 -4.23 23.10 -6.08
N VAL A 4 -4.56 21.98 -5.44
CA VAL A 4 -4.19 20.63 -5.87
C VAL A 4 -5.43 19.80 -6.11
N LEU A 5 -5.56 19.25 -7.31
CA LEU A 5 -6.57 18.24 -7.64
C LEU A 5 -5.98 16.84 -7.39
N TYR A 6 -6.49 16.13 -6.41
CA TYR A 6 -6.14 14.74 -6.15
C TYR A 6 -7.09 13.81 -6.90
N VAL A 7 -6.56 12.83 -7.62
CA VAL A 7 -7.34 11.86 -8.40
C VAL A 7 -7.20 10.49 -7.76
N THR A 8 -8.31 9.89 -7.30
CA THR A 8 -8.34 8.57 -6.69
C THR A 8 -9.50 7.73 -7.21
N PHE A 9 -9.31 6.42 -7.30
CA PHE A 9 -10.34 5.50 -7.82
C PHE A 9 -11.31 5.01 -6.74
N ALA A 10 -10.82 4.83 -5.51
CA ALA A 10 -11.62 4.32 -4.41
C ALA A 10 -12.78 5.28 -4.06
N SER A 11 -13.95 4.73 -3.86
CA SER A 11 -15.15 5.50 -3.52
C SER A 11 -16.06 4.80 -2.50
N LYS A 12 -16.17 3.47 -2.58
CA LYS A 12 -17.11 2.67 -1.77
C LYS A 12 -16.46 1.95 -0.59
N ASN A 13 -15.15 1.71 -0.64
CA ASN A 13 -14.41 1.03 0.41
C ASN A 13 -13.07 1.73 0.62
N PHE A 14 -12.61 1.75 1.85
CA PHE A 14 -11.26 2.21 2.18
C PHE A 14 -10.25 1.11 1.85
N ASP A 15 -9.20 1.48 1.15
CA ASP A 15 -8.04 0.64 0.88
C ASP A 15 -6.75 1.36 1.32
N GLY A 16 -5.62 0.68 1.22
CA GLY A 16 -4.32 1.26 1.64
C GLY A 16 -3.97 2.56 0.90
N ALA A 17 -4.30 2.67 -0.39
CA ALA A 17 -4.04 3.87 -1.19
C ALA A 17 -4.95 5.03 -0.75
N THR A 18 -6.18 4.74 -0.35
CA THR A 18 -7.13 5.72 0.17
C THR A 18 -6.69 6.27 1.52
N TYR A 19 -6.31 5.41 2.47
CA TYR A 19 -5.76 5.84 3.75
C TYR A 19 -4.52 6.71 3.56
N SER A 20 -3.62 6.32 2.65
CA SER A 20 -2.43 7.12 2.35
C SER A 20 -2.76 8.48 1.73
N LEU A 21 -3.83 8.58 0.92
CA LEU A 21 -4.30 9.87 0.40
C LEU A 21 -4.86 10.76 1.51
N MET A 22 -5.63 10.18 2.44
CA MET A 22 -6.16 10.89 3.60
C MET A 22 -5.04 11.46 4.46
N ASP A 23 -4.02 10.64 4.77
CA ASP A 23 -2.84 11.05 5.52
C ASP A 23 -2.04 12.13 4.78
N LEU A 24 -1.91 12.00 3.44
CA LEU A 24 -1.27 13.02 2.61
C LEU A 24 -2.00 14.36 2.70
N ILE A 25 -3.31 14.38 2.45
CA ILE A 25 -4.11 15.62 2.48
C ILE A 25 -4.02 16.26 3.88
N ARG A 26 -4.13 15.45 4.95
CA ARG A 26 -3.99 15.93 6.33
C ARG A 26 -2.63 16.60 6.57
N SER A 27 -1.56 15.97 6.10
CA SER A 27 -0.18 16.42 6.35
C SER A 27 0.20 17.71 5.61
N VAL A 28 -0.47 18.04 4.50
CA VAL A 28 -0.15 19.23 3.68
C VAL A 28 -1.21 20.35 3.75
N ARG A 29 -2.27 20.16 4.52
CA ARG A 29 -3.47 21.01 4.50
C ARG A 29 -3.22 22.49 4.81
N SER A 30 -2.21 22.81 5.61
CA SER A 30 -1.84 24.18 5.92
C SER A 30 -1.30 24.98 4.72
N HIS A 31 -0.80 24.28 3.69
CA HIS A 31 -0.19 24.88 2.50
C HIS A 31 -0.96 24.61 1.21
N VAL A 32 -1.90 23.66 1.24
CA VAL A 32 -2.62 23.15 0.07
C VAL A 32 -4.13 23.30 0.24
N TYR A 33 -4.79 23.80 -0.80
CA TYR A 33 -6.24 23.71 -0.95
C TYR A 33 -6.56 22.42 -1.74
N PRO A 34 -7.02 21.35 -1.07
CA PRO A 34 -7.26 20.07 -1.72
C PRO A 34 -8.63 20.02 -2.37
N ILE A 35 -8.69 19.53 -3.60
CA ILE A 35 -9.90 19.10 -4.30
C ILE A 35 -9.70 17.63 -4.65
N VAL A 36 -10.70 16.78 -4.40
CA VAL A 36 -10.60 15.34 -4.67
C VAL A 36 -11.57 14.93 -5.77
N LEU A 37 -11.04 14.38 -6.84
CA LEU A 37 -11.83 13.71 -7.89
C LEU A 37 -12.05 12.25 -7.51
N LEU A 38 -13.31 11.87 -7.39
CA LEU A 38 -13.79 10.54 -7.06
C LEU A 38 -14.63 9.97 -8.22
N ARG A 39 -14.58 8.66 -8.40
CA ARG A 39 -15.38 7.98 -9.41
C ARG A 39 -16.90 8.01 -9.09
N SER A 40 -17.28 7.86 -7.84
CA SER A 40 -18.67 7.86 -7.38
C SER A 40 -18.77 8.31 -5.93
N LYS A 41 -19.97 8.62 -5.47
CA LYS A 41 -20.24 8.80 -4.04
C LYS A 41 -20.16 7.46 -3.29
N GLY A 42 -19.83 7.52 -2.01
CA GLY A 42 -19.68 6.40 -1.09
C GLY A 42 -18.89 6.83 0.14
N CYS A 43 -18.50 5.88 1.02
CA CYS A 43 -17.86 6.20 2.30
C CYS A 43 -16.61 7.08 2.17
N VAL A 44 -15.84 6.97 1.09
CA VAL A 44 -14.67 7.83 0.84
C VAL A 44 -15.08 9.26 0.52
N TYR A 45 -16.15 9.45 -0.25
CA TYR A 45 -16.74 10.77 -0.52
C TYR A 45 -17.24 11.41 0.78
N ASP A 46 -17.99 10.65 1.59
CA ASP A 46 -18.57 11.12 2.84
C ASP A 46 -17.46 11.56 3.80
N TYR A 47 -16.40 10.74 3.95
CA TYR A 47 -15.23 11.10 4.75
C TYR A 47 -14.60 12.43 4.34
N PHE A 48 -14.33 12.65 3.03
CA PHE A 48 -13.73 13.90 2.58
C PHE A 48 -14.65 15.09 2.81
N LYS A 49 -15.97 14.95 2.61
CA LYS A 49 -16.96 16.00 2.89
C LYS A 49 -17.02 16.36 4.37
N GLU A 50 -17.05 15.38 5.27
CA GLU A 50 -17.02 15.58 6.72
C GLU A 50 -15.73 16.28 7.19
N ASN A 51 -14.61 16.07 6.49
CA ASN A 51 -13.36 16.75 6.74
C ASN A 51 -13.18 18.06 5.95
N ASN A 52 -14.27 18.64 5.44
CA ASN A 52 -14.28 19.91 4.68
C ASN A 52 -13.34 19.91 3.47
N VAL A 53 -13.22 18.78 2.75
CA VAL A 53 -12.49 18.68 1.48
C VAL A 53 -13.49 18.77 0.33
N GLU A 54 -13.21 19.65 -0.63
CA GLU A 54 -14.01 19.76 -1.84
C GLU A 54 -13.90 18.49 -2.68
N CYS A 55 -15.05 17.95 -3.14
CA CYS A 55 -15.11 16.73 -3.92
C CYS A 55 -15.81 16.94 -5.24
N ILE A 56 -15.22 16.45 -6.31
CA ILE A 56 -15.84 16.32 -7.63
C ILE A 56 -16.09 14.84 -7.89
N VAL A 57 -17.31 14.53 -8.38
CA VAL A 57 -17.69 13.15 -8.72
C VAL A 57 -17.88 13.06 -10.22
N CYS A 58 -17.10 12.20 -10.85
CA CYS A 58 -17.21 11.90 -12.28
C CYS A 58 -16.78 10.45 -12.53
N ASP A 59 -17.55 9.72 -13.36
CA ASP A 59 -17.24 8.34 -13.68
C ASP A 59 -16.06 8.25 -14.66
N PHE A 60 -15.03 7.51 -14.28
CA PHE A 60 -13.84 7.20 -15.07
C PHE A 60 -13.38 5.77 -14.80
N GLU A 61 -12.46 5.27 -15.61
CA GLU A 61 -11.94 3.91 -15.52
C GLU A 61 -10.42 3.91 -15.34
N GLU A 62 -9.93 2.89 -14.66
CA GLU A 62 -8.49 2.60 -14.56
C GLU A 62 -7.95 2.07 -15.89
N ASP A 63 -6.68 2.36 -16.20
CA ASP A 63 -5.96 1.79 -17.34
C ASP A 63 -5.51 0.36 -17.01
N LEU A 64 -6.50 -0.54 -16.85
CA LEU A 64 -6.24 -1.91 -16.40
C LEU A 64 -7.06 -2.96 -17.14
N CYS A 65 -6.36 -4.01 -17.59
CA CYS A 65 -6.98 -5.23 -18.07
C CYS A 65 -6.31 -6.47 -17.46
N GLY A 66 -7.08 -7.55 -17.33
CA GLY A 66 -6.54 -8.82 -16.85
C GLY A 66 -5.69 -9.48 -17.94
N LYS A 67 -4.54 -10.04 -17.58
CA LYS A 67 -3.70 -10.81 -18.51
C LYS A 67 -4.28 -12.22 -18.68
N PRO A 68 -4.51 -12.72 -19.92
CA PRO A 68 -4.91 -14.11 -20.11
C PRO A 68 -3.76 -15.04 -19.70
N ARG A 69 -4.07 -16.07 -18.91
CA ARG A 69 -3.06 -17.01 -18.39
C ARG A 69 -2.87 -18.24 -19.25
N LYS A 70 -3.86 -18.55 -20.14
CA LYS A 70 -3.88 -19.76 -20.97
C LYS A 70 -4.33 -19.41 -22.41
N ILE A 71 -3.81 -20.11 -23.40
CA ILE A 71 -4.07 -19.85 -24.83
C ILE A 71 -5.57 -19.82 -25.15
N HIS A 72 -6.37 -20.76 -24.63
CA HIS A 72 -7.81 -20.79 -24.89
C HIS A 72 -8.59 -19.60 -24.28
N GLN A 73 -7.96 -18.82 -23.39
CA GLN A 73 -8.56 -17.61 -22.79
C GLN A 73 -8.39 -16.38 -23.70
N TYR A 74 -7.54 -16.42 -24.73
CA TYR A 74 -7.26 -15.27 -25.57
C TYR A 74 -8.49 -14.78 -26.34
N VAL A 75 -9.30 -15.67 -26.90
CA VAL A 75 -10.53 -15.30 -27.61
C VAL A 75 -11.51 -14.58 -26.68
N LYS A 76 -11.78 -15.18 -25.50
CA LYS A 76 -12.62 -14.55 -24.47
C LYS A 76 -12.01 -13.25 -23.94
N TYR A 77 -10.69 -13.17 -23.90
CA TYR A 77 -9.97 -11.96 -23.52
C TYR A 77 -10.19 -10.84 -24.53
N ILE A 78 -10.00 -11.10 -25.82
CA ILE A 78 -10.20 -10.10 -26.89
C ILE A 78 -11.64 -9.60 -26.90
N LEU A 79 -12.64 -10.48 -26.81
CA LEU A 79 -14.05 -10.14 -26.78
C LEU A 79 -14.42 -9.25 -25.55
N ARG A 80 -13.74 -9.42 -24.44
CA ARG A 80 -13.94 -8.59 -23.22
C ARG A 80 -13.07 -7.35 -23.21
N TYR A 81 -11.91 -7.39 -23.85
CA TYR A 81 -10.95 -6.31 -23.91
C TYR A 81 -11.49 -5.11 -24.69
N ILE A 82 -12.01 -5.32 -25.91
CA ILE A 82 -12.47 -4.25 -26.79
C ILE A 82 -13.57 -3.39 -26.14
N PRO A 83 -14.68 -3.95 -25.60
CA PRO A 83 -15.69 -3.15 -24.95
C PRO A 83 -15.17 -2.41 -23.69
N LYS A 84 -14.29 -3.04 -22.91
CA LYS A 84 -13.68 -2.39 -21.74
C LYS A 84 -12.77 -1.24 -22.16
N TYR A 85 -11.96 -1.42 -23.21
CA TYR A 85 -11.09 -0.39 -23.73
C TYR A 85 -11.88 0.81 -24.28
N ILE A 86 -12.96 0.55 -25.05
CA ILE A 86 -13.84 1.60 -25.53
C ILE A 86 -14.46 2.37 -24.35
N ARG A 87 -14.98 1.66 -23.35
CA ARG A 87 -15.53 2.25 -22.14
C ARG A 87 -14.50 3.10 -21.40
N TYR A 88 -13.28 2.60 -21.22
CA TYR A 88 -12.15 3.32 -20.64
C TYR A 88 -11.89 4.63 -21.40
N VAL A 89 -11.75 4.58 -22.73
CA VAL A 89 -11.47 5.76 -23.55
C VAL A 89 -12.61 6.78 -23.48
N VAL A 90 -13.87 6.33 -23.63
CA VAL A 90 -15.03 7.21 -23.66
C VAL A 90 -15.25 7.89 -22.31
N LYS A 91 -15.23 7.13 -21.20
CA LYS A 91 -15.44 7.67 -19.86
C LYS A 91 -14.33 8.63 -19.47
N ASN A 92 -13.07 8.26 -19.70
CA ASN A 92 -11.94 9.11 -19.35
C ASN A 92 -11.95 10.43 -20.15
N ARG A 93 -12.24 10.40 -21.45
CA ARG A 93 -12.37 11.62 -22.26
C ARG A 93 -13.51 12.52 -21.76
N LYS A 94 -14.66 11.94 -21.39
CA LYS A 94 -15.78 12.71 -20.81
C LYS A 94 -15.38 13.32 -19.47
N CYS A 95 -14.74 12.53 -18.60
CA CYS A 95 -14.28 13.00 -17.29
C CYS A 95 -13.26 14.13 -17.42
N VAL A 96 -12.27 14.01 -18.31
CA VAL A 96 -11.26 15.07 -18.56
C VAL A 96 -11.92 16.39 -18.95
N ARG A 97 -12.89 16.36 -19.87
CA ARG A 97 -13.62 17.58 -20.29
C ARG A 97 -14.43 18.16 -19.12
N PHE A 98 -15.24 17.34 -18.48
CA PHE A 98 -16.09 17.74 -17.35
C PHE A 98 -15.28 18.40 -16.23
N VAL A 99 -14.18 17.77 -15.79
CA VAL A 99 -13.35 18.29 -14.71
C VAL A 99 -12.65 19.58 -15.11
N ALA A 100 -12.12 19.67 -16.34
CA ALA A 100 -11.50 20.89 -16.84
C ALA A 100 -12.51 22.06 -16.89
N ASP A 101 -13.74 21.81 -17.34
CA ASP A 101 -14.81 22.82 -17.41
C ASP A 101 -15.27 23.26 -16.00
N GLN A 102 -15.40 22.32 -15.04
CA GLN A 102 -15.76 22.61 -13.64
C GLN A 102 -14.69 23.44 -12.91
N LEU A 103 -13.43 23.25 -13.24
CA LEU A 103 -12.30 23.86 -12.53
C LEU A 103 -11.59 24.97 -13.34
N LYS A 104 -12.14 25.42 -14.47
CA LYS A 104 -11.52 26.42 -15.36
C LYS A 104 -11.10 27.71 -14.66
N ASP A 105 -11.88 28.15 -13.65
CA ASP A 105 -11.68 29.40 -12.91
C ASP A 105 -10.95 29.19 -11.57
N ARG A 106 -10.50 27.96 -11.28
CA ARG A 106 -9.93 27.57 -9.96
C ARG A 106 -8.40 27.63 -9.90
N ASN A 107 -7.70 27.96 -10.98
CA ASN A 107 -6.23 27.99 -11.04
C ASN A 107 -5.58 26.76 -10.41
N ILE A 108 -5.91 25.56 -10.91
CA ILE A 108 -5.30 24.30 -10.45
C ILE A 108 -3.83 24.27 -10.86
N GLN A 109 -2.93 24.23 -9.87
CA GLN A 109 -1.49 24.25 -10.12
C GLN A 109 -0.91 22.85 -10.27
N ILE A 110 -1.46 21.89 -9.53
CA ILE A 110 -1.02 20.48 -9.53
C ILE A 110 -2.22 19.56 -9.68
N VAL A 111 -2.10 18.56 -10.53
CA VAL A 111 -2.96 17.37 -10.54
C VAL A 111 -2.13 16.22 -9.96
N HIS A 112 -2.52 15.69 -8.81
CA HIS A 112 -1.83 14.60 -8.11
C HIS A 112 -2.61 13.30 -8.26
N THR A 113 -2.10 12.38 -9.06
CA THR A 113 -2.71 11.07 -9.29
C THR A 113 -2.28 10.08 -8.21
N ASN A 114 -3.24 9.57 -7.44
CA ASN A 114 -3.02 8.73 -6.26
C ASN A 114 -3.01 7.22 -6.55
N ASN A 115 -2.67 6.81 -7.77
CA ASN A 115 -2.54 5.39 -8.12
C ASN A 115 -1.74 5.25 -9.42
N SER A 116 -1.03 4.13 -9.58
CA SER A 116 -0.14 3.88 -10.71
C SER A 116 -0.86 3.79 -12.06
N VAL A 117 -2.15 3.48 -12.08
CA VAL A 117 -2.92 3.15 -13.29
C VAL A 117 -4.05 4.14 -13.61
N LEU A 118 -4.06 5.30 -12.98
CA LEU A 118 -5.05 6.35 -13.22
C LEU A 118 -4.53 7.37 -14.25
N THR A 119 -4.47 6.97 -15.51
CA THR A 119 -4.01 7.87 -16.61
C THR A 119 -4.91 9.09 -16.80
N VAL A 120 -6.15 9.05 -16.33
CA VAL A 120 -7.10 10.18 -16.39
C VAL A 120 -6.55 11.44 -15.70
N GLY A 121 -5.80 11.28 -14.59
CA GLY A 121 -5.17 12.42 -13.91
C GLY A 121 -4.10 13.09 -14.76
N TYR A 122 -3.29 12.32 -15.49
CA TYR A 122 -2.32 12.86 -16.45
C TYR A 122 -3.02 13.65 -17.56
N ASP A 123 -4.08 13.06 -18.15
CA ASP A 123 -4.84 13.70 -19.23
C ASP A 123 -5.55 15.00 -18.76
N ILE A 124 -6.06 15.04 -17.51
CA ILE A 124 -6.61 16.25 -16.90
C ILE A 124 -5.52 17.32 -16.75
N ALA A 125 -4.34 16.95 -16.23
CA ALA A 125 -3.23 17.90 -16.06
C ALA A 125 -2.82 18.53 -17.39
N GLN A 126 -2.70 17.72 -18.46
CA GLN A 126 -2.39 18.23 -19.79
C GLN A 126 -3.46 19.21 -20.30
N ARG A 127 -4.74 18.89 -20.14
CA ARG A 127 -5.85 19.72 -20.58
C ARG A 127 -5.94 21.06 -19.85
N MET A 128 -5.59 21.05 -18.55
CA MET A 128 -5.65 22.25 -17.70
C MET A 128 -4.32 23.01 -17.68
N HIS A 129 -3.29 22.58 -18.38
CA HIS A 129 -1.92 23.10 -18.32
C HIS A 129 -1.34 23.12 -16.90
N ALA A 130 -1.81 22.21 -16.04
CA ALA A 130 -1.32 22.03 -14.67
C ALA A 130 -0.11 21.09 -14.63
N LYS A 131 0.69 21.21 -13.57
CA LYS A 131 1.78 20.27 -13.32
C LYS A 131 1.19 18.91 -12.88
N HIS A 132 1.75 17.81 -13.39
CA HIS A 132 1.31 16.48 -13.03
C HIS A 132 2.27 15.81 -12.05
N VAL A 133 1.75 15.32 -10.93
CA VAL A 133 2.46 14.49 -9.95
C VAL A 133 1.84 13.11 -9.94
N TRP A 134 2.64 12.10 -10.22
CA TRP A 134 2.19 10.71 -10.18
C TRP A 134 2.65 10.02 -8.91
N HIS A 135 1.72 9.53 -8.10
CA HIS A 135 2.02 8.75 -6.90
C HIS A 135 1.80 7.25 -7.16
N LEU A 136 2.88 6.51 -7.22
CA LEU A 136 2.93 5.09 -7.58
C LEU A 136 2.78 4.26 -6.31
N ARG A 137 1.63 3.57 -6.16
CA ARG A 137 1.19 2.95 -4.90
C ARG A 137 1.42 1.44 -4.81
N GLY A 138 2.04 0.81 -5.79
CA GLY A 138 2.32 -0.64 -5.76
C GLY A 138 2.65 -1.23 -7.12
N PHE A 139 2.90 -2.53 -7.11
CA PHE A 139 3.22 -3.34 -8.29
C PHE A 139 1.93 -3.92 -8.87
N MET A 140 1.33 -3.29 -9.86
CA MET A 140 0.04 -3.73 -10.39
C MET A 140 0.07 -5.08 -11.09
N ASP A 141 1.15 -5.40 -11.78
CA ASP A 141 1.37 -6.67 -12.46
C ASP A 141 1.80 -7.78 -11.50
N LEU A 142 2.74 -7.48 -10.60
CA LEU A 142 3.27 -8.46 -9.64
C LEU A 142 2.22 -8.81 -8.58
N ASP A 143 1.47 -7.81 -8.09
CA ASP A 143 0.47 -8.01 -7.05
C ASP A 143 -0.84 -8.61 -7.59
N PHE A 144 -1.30 -8.15 -8.75
CA PHE A 144 -2.64 -8.51 -9.26
C PHE A 144 -2.63 -9.22 -10.60
N GLY A 145 -1.48 -9.30 -11.28
CA GLY A 145 -1.37 -9.85 -12.64
C GLY A 145 -2.11 -9.01 -13.67
N TRP A 146 -2.24 -7.71 -13.43
CA TRP A 146 -2.89 -6.75 -14.32
C TRP A 146 -1.88 -6.13 -15.27
N MET A 147 -2.38 -5.62 -16.38
CA MET A 147 -1.57 -4.88 -17.35
C MET A 147 -2.36 -3.67 -17.87
N PRO A 148 -1.66 -2.57 -18.23
CA PRO A 148 -2.30 -1.40 -18.82
C PRO A 148 -2.92 -1.73 -20.17
N PHE A 149 -4.08 -1.15 -20.49
CA PHE A 149 -4.68 -1.24 -21.84
C PHE A 149 -3.74 -0.77 -22.94
N ARG A 150 -3.02 0.33 -22.69
CA ARG A 150 -2.05 0.90 -23.63
C ARG A 150 -0.67 0.25 -23.55
N GLY A 151 -0.51 -0.77 -22.71
CA GLY A 151 0.75 -1.50 -22.50
C GLY A 151 1.74 -0.78 -21.58
N TRP A 152 2.68 -1.55 -21.02
CA TRP A 152 3.67 -1.09 -20.06
C TRP A 152 4.58 0.02 -20.60
N LYS A 153 4.99 -0.08 -21.85
CA LYS A 153 5.85 0.94 -22.50
C LYS A 153 5.18 2.31 -22.47
N ASN A 154 3.89 2.37 -22.82
CA ASN A 154 3.13 3.62 -22.82
C ASN A 154 2.98 4.17 -21.39
N LEU A 155 2.56 3.34 -20.41
CA LEU A 155 2.43 3.78 -19.02
C LEU A 155 3.75 4.33 -18.47
N LYS A 156 4.86 3.61 -18.67
CA LYS A 156 6.19 4.07 -18.24
C LYS A 156 6.60 5.39 -18.90
N GLN A 157 6.23 5.60 -20.16
CA GLN A 157 6.48 6.87 -20.84
C GLN A 157 5.64 8.01 -20.24
N LEU A 158 4.35 7.79 -19.95
CA LEU A 158 3.50 8.80 -19.29
C LEU A 158 4.03 9.16 -17.91
N VAL A 159 4.44 8.17 -17.10
CA VAL A 159 5.09 8.40 -15.80
C VAL A 159 6.36 9.21 -15.97
N SER A 160 7.20 8.88 -16.95
CA SER A 160 8.44 9.63 -17.25
C SER A 160 8.20 11.07 -17.68
N ASN A 161 7.10 11.35 -18.37
CA ASN A 161 6.73 12.68 -18.85
C ASN A 161 5.98 13.52 -17.79
N SER A 162 5.63 12.95 -16.64
CA SER A 162 5.02 13.71 -15.55
C SER A 162 6.02 14.69 -14.92
N SER A 163 5.52 15.75 -14.28
CA SER A 163 6.36 16.75 -13.61
C SER A 163 7.11 16.16 -12.41
N ALA A 164 6.49 15.18 -11.74
CA ALA A 164 7.13 14.35 -10.72
C ALA A 164 6.49 12.95 -10.67
N ALA A 165 7.30 11.92 -10.41
CA ALA A 165 6.88 10.57 -10.10
C ALA A 165 7.36 10.21 -8.68
N ILE A 166 6.42 9.90 -7.79
CA ILE A 166 6.68 9.53 -6.41
C ILE A 166 6.38 8.04 -6.25
N GLY A 167 7.37 7.23 -5.95
CA GLY A 167 7.17 5.83 -5.54
C GLY A 167 7.12 5.72 -4.02
N ILE A 168 6.14 4.97 -3.50
CA ILE A 168 6.03 4.73 -2.05
C ILE A 168 7.21 3.96 -1.46
N THR A 169 8.01 3.32 -2.32
CA THR A 169 9.31 2.71 -2.04
C THR A 169 10.18 2.87 -3.28
N LYS A 170 11.49 2.73 -3.12
CA LYS A 170 12.42 2.73 -4.26
C LYS A 170 12.12 1.58 -5.22
N ALA A 171 11.78 0.40 -4.70
CA ALA A 171 11.41 -0.76 -5.51
C ALA A 171 10.17 -0.47 -6.38
N VAL A 172 9.14 0.16 -5.82
CA VAL A 172 7.94 0.56 -6.58
C VAL A 172 8.30 1.64 -7.62
N LEU A 173 9.11 2.63 -7.25
CA LEU A 173 9.53 3.68 -8.18
C LEU A 173 10.27 3.09 -9.40
N GLU A 174 11.28 2.26 -9.15
CA GLU A 174 12.14 1.64 -10.18
C GLU A 174 11.38 0.67 -11.09
N HIS A 175 10.26 0.15 -10.65
CA HIS A 175 9.37 -0.65 -11.49
C HIS A 175 8.75 0.16 -12.66
N TYR A 176 8.52 1.46 -12.46
CA TYR A 176 7.88 2.35 -13.45
C TYR A 176 8.85 3.30 -14.13
N ILE A 177 9.86 3.79 -13.44
CA ILE A 177 10.79 4.82 -13.94
C ILE A 177 12.17 4.60 -13.32
N ALA A 178 13.23 4.96 -14.03
CA ALA A 178 14.57 4.93 -13.46
C ALA A 178 14.71 5.95 -12.30
N SER A 179 15.20 5.49 -11.15
CA SER A 179 15.27 6.28 -9.91
C SER A 179 16.28 7.45 -9.97
N ASN A 180 17.20 7.44 -10.94
CA ASN A 180 18.19 8.51 -11.15
C ASN A 180 17.66 9.70 -11.98
N ARG A 181 16.40 9.67 -12.41
CA ARG A 181 15.82 10.81 -13.15
C ARG A 181 15.53 11.97 -12.20
N ALA A 182 15.70 13.19 -12.69
CA ALA A 182 15.51 14.43 -11.91
C ALA A 182 14.09 14.62 -11.34
N ASN A 183 13.09 13.98 -11.95
CA ASN A 183 11.68 14.03 -11.53
C ASN A 183 11.21 12.78 -10.78
N ALA A 184 12.11 11.87 -10.39
CA ALA A 184 11.81 10.64 -9.69
C ALA A 184 12.14 10.76 -8.20
N TYR A 185 11.18 10.41 -7.33
CA TYR A 185 11.29 10.53 -5.87
C TYR A 185 10.81 9.23 -5.21
N ALA A 186 11.59 8.68 -4.30
CA ALA A 186 11.15 7.62 -3.41
C ALA A 186 10.78 8.26 -2.06
N VAL A 187 9.50 8.21 -1.70
CA VAL A 187 8.97 8.77 -0.46
C VAL A 187 8.01 7.78 0.16
N PHE A 188 8.35 7.26 1.31
CA PHE A 188 7.45 6.38 2.06
C PHE A 188 6.17 7.12 2.44
N ASP A 189 5.03 6.43 2.32
CA ASP A 189 3.76 6.95 2.82
C ASP A 189 3.78 7.09 4.34
N ALA A 190 3.06 8.09 4.84
CA ALA A 190 2.72 8.15 6.26
C ALA A 190 1.82 6.97 6.65
N VAL A 191 2.00 6.49 7.88
CA VAL A 191 1.18 5.40 8.43
C VAL A 191 0.53 5.82 9.75
N ARG A 192 1.27 6.51 10.63
CA ARG A 192 0.81 6.97 11.95
C ARG A 192 1.40 8.33 12.31
N SER A 193 0.82 8.99 13.32
CA SER A 193 1.45 10.16 13.94
C SER A 193 2.62 9.74 14.84
N LYS A 194 3.58 10.63 15.06
CA LYS A 194 4.69 10.41 16.00
C LYS A 194 4.20 10.05 17.41
N GLN A 195 3.02 10.54 17.78
CA GLN A 195 2.39 10.30 19.10
C GLN A 195 1.81 8.89 19.24
N ASP A 196 1.64 8.15 18.15
CA ASP A 196 1.08 6.79 18.17
C ASP A 196 2.10 5.73 18.60
N ILE A 197 3.38 6.09 18.78
CA ILE A 197 4.42 5.18 19.25
C ILE A 197 4.08 4.71 20.66
N CYS A 198 4.02 3.41 20.83
CA CYS A 198 3.79 2.78 22.12
C CYS A 198 4.50 1.44 22.18
N TYR A 199 4.86 1.01 23.37
CA TYR A 199 5.55 -0.25 23.61
C TYR A 199 4.96 -0.92 24.87
N ASP A 200 4.61 -2.20 24.74
CA ASP A 200 4.25 -3.06 25.85
C ASP A 200 5.37 -4.10 26.02
N PRO A 201 6.08 -4.12 27.16
CA PRO A 201 7.11 -5.11 27.44
C PRO A 201 6.55 -6.51 27.70
N LEU A 202 5.25 -6.60 28.08
CA LEU A 202 4.60 -7.87 28.41
C LEU A 202 4.09 -8.54 27.13
N LYS A 203 4.98 -9.29 26.46
CA LYS A 203 4.62 -10.04 25.27
C LYS A 203 3.96 -11.38 25.63
N GLU A 204 2.89 -11.71 24.91
CA GLU A 204 2.25 -13.02 24.94
C GLU A 204 2.94 -13.98 23.96
N LYS A 205 2.88 -15.28 24.27
CA LYS A 205 3.48 -16.32 23.42
C LYS A 205 2.70 -16.56 22.14
N TYR A 206 2.67 -15.57 21.23
CA TYR A 206 2.14 -15.77 19.89
C TYR A 206 2.84 -14.91 18.85
N PHE A 207 2.85 -15.43 17.62
CA PHE A 207 3.18 -14.71 16.41
C PHE A 207 1.91 -14.22 15.73
N LEU A 208 1.95 -13.04 15.15
CA LEU A 208 0.80 -12.43 14.51
C LEU A 208 0.99 -12.39 12.99
N PHE A 209 0.00 -12.85 12.26
CA PHE A 209 -0.16 -12.62 10.82
C PHE A 209 -1.46 -11.81 10.62
N CYS A 210 -1.40 -10.68 9.90
CA CYS A 210 -2.56 -9.84 9.68
C CYS A 210 -2.66 -9.35 8.23
N SER A 211 -3.84 -9.51 7.63
CA SER A 211 -4.18 -8.92 6.33
C SER A 211 -5.69 -8.81 6.21
N VAL A 212 -6.20 -7.69 5.68
CA VAL A 212 -7.66 -7.52 5.46
C VAL A 212 -8.25 -8.71 4.69
N PHE A 213 -7.60 -9.09 3.58
CA PHE A 213 -7.97 -10.28 2.81
C PHE A 213 -6.82 -11.28 2.79
N LEU A 214 -7.10 -12.48 3.30
CA LEU A 214 -6.16 -13.60 3.24
C LEU A 214 -6.17 -14.16 1.81
N THR A 215 -5.05 -14.02 1.13
CA THR A 215 -4.83 -14.56 -0.21
C THR A 215 -3.50 -15.28 -0.28
N LYS A 216 -3.33 -16.16 -1.28
CA LYS A 216 -2.07 -16.87 -1.49
C LYS A 216 -0.87 -15.91 -1.51
N ARG A 217 -1.01 -14.74 -2.14
CA ARG A 217 0.08 -13.74 -2.28
C ARG A 217 0.48 -13.08 -0.97
N LYS A 218 -0.45 -12.97 -0.01
CA LYS A 218 -0.14 -12.44 1.33
C LYS A 218 0.69 -13.41 2.18
N GLY A 219 0.77 -14.70 1.78
CA GLY A 219 1.71 -15.65 2.35
C GLY A 219 1.26 -16.28 3.66
N CYS A 220 -0.06 -16.35 3.96
CA CYS A 220 -0.57 -17.02 5.16
C CYS A 220 -0.15 -18.51 5.20
N GLU A 221 -0.18 -19.21 4.05
CA GLU A 221 0.32 -20.58 3.94
C GLU A 221 1.80 -20.70 4.32
N PHE A 222 2.59 -19.69 3.95
CA PHE A 222 4.01 -19.64 4.30
C PHE A 222 4.21 -19.44 5.81
N ALA A 223 3.43 -18.52 6.42
CA ALA A 223 3.49 -18.28 7.87
C ALA A 223 3.15 -19.53 8.68
N ILE A 224 2.09 -20.27 8.28
CA ILE A 224 1.70 -21.54 8.93
C ILE A 224 2.85 -22.56 8.84
N LYS A 225 3.44 -22.75 7.66
CA LYS A 225 4.54 -23.70 7.47
C LYS A 225 5.80 -23.31 8.24
N ALA A 226 6.15 -22.03 8.27
CA ALA A 226 7.29 -21.54 9.03
C ALA A 226 7.08 -21.72 10.55
N PHE A 227 5.86 -21.47 11.03
CA PHE A 227 5.50 -21.69 12.44
C PHE A 227 5.61 -23.18 12.80
N ALA A 228 5.06 -24.07 11.98
CA ALA A 228 5.17 -25.52 12.21
C ALA A 228 6.65 -25.97 12.26
N LEU A 229 7.46 -25.50 11.29
CA LEU A 229 8.89 -25.83 11.21
C LEU A 229 9.68 -25.29 12.42
N SER A 230 9.26 -24.19 13.02
CA SER A 230 9.95 -23.57 14.17
C SER A 230 9.88 -24.42 15.44
N ASN A 231 8.97 -25.39 15.50
CA ASN A 231 8.70 -26.22 16.68
C ASN A 231 8.33 -25.41 17.95
N LEU A 232 7.89 -24.15 17.79
CA LEU A 232 7.54 -23.26 18.90
C LEU A 232 6.17 -23.59 19.52
N ALA A 233 5.32 -24.32 18.79
CA ALA A 233 4.08 -24.87 19.33
C ALA A 233 4.34 -25.74 20.59
N ALA A 234 5.39 -26.58 20.58
CA ALA A 234 5.80 -27.40 21.71
C ALA A 234 6.25 -26.57 22.93
N LYS A 235 6.59 -25.28 22.74
CA LYS A 235 6.94 -24.31 23.80
C LYS A 235 5.75 -23.43 24.22
N GLY A 236 4.53 -23.77 23.77
CA GLY A 236 3.28 -23.07 24.08
C GLY A 236 3.04 -21.79 23.29
N TYR A 237 3.79 -21.56 22.19
CA TYR A 237 3.51 -20.44 21.27
C TYR A 237 2.34 -20.77 20.36
N ARG A 238 1.64 -19.73 19.91
CA ARG A 238 0.54 -19.82 18.96
C ARG A 238 0.83 -18.96 17.72
N LEU A 239 0.13 -19.24 16.61
CA LEU A 239 0.07 -18.35 15.46
C LEU A 239 -1.34 -17.78 15.38
N ARG A 240 -1.50 -16.47 15.57
CA ARG A 240 -2.77 -15.76 15.40
C ARG A 240 -2.85 -15.19 13.98
N VAL A 241 -3.94 -15.51 13.27
CA VAL A 241 -4.19 -15.08 11.90
C VAL A 241 -5.42 -14.18 11.89
N ILE A 242 -5.21 -12.89 11.59
CA ILE A 242 -6.26 -11.89 11.46
C ILE A 242 -6.52 -11.63 9.97
N GLY A 243 -7.80 -11.65 9.58
CA GLY A 243 -8.29 -11.37 8.24
C GLY A 243 -9.30 -12.39 7.74
N VAL A 244 -9.87 -12.10 6.57
CA VAL A 244 -10.91 -12.94 5.97
C VAL A 244 -10.43 -13.53 4.65
N ALA A 245 -10.87 -14.75 4.37
CA ALA A 245 -10.64 -15.44 3.10
C ALA A 245 -11.97 -15.83 2.46
N ASN A 246 -11.97 -16.06 1.14
CA ASN A 246 -13.09 -16.80 0.57
C ASN A 246 -13.10 -18.24 1.08
N GLU A 247 -14.26 -18.87 1.08
CA GLU A 247 -14.48 -20.21 1.63
C GLU A 247 -13.47 -21.25 1.12
N LYS A 248 -13.19 -21.26 -0.18
CA LYS A 248 -12.23 -22.20 -0.78
C LYS A 248 -10.82 -22.04 -0.19
N TYR A 249 -10.38 -20.79 0.01
CA TYR A 249 -9.05 -20.54 0.56
C TYR A 249 -9.01 -20.77 2.06
N GLN A 250 -10.09 -20.42 2.78
CA GLN A 250 -10.24 -20.74 4.20
C GLN A 250 -10.13 -22.26 4.46
N ASN A 251 -10.88 -23.07 3.69
CA ASN A 251 -10.84 -24.53 3.79
C ASN A 251 -9.45 -25.09 3.45
N LYS A 252 -8.70 -24.42 2.55
CA LYS A 252 -7.31 -24.79 2.26
C LYS A 252 -6.39 -24.51 3.45
N LEU A 253 -6.54 -23.37 4.13
CA LEU A 253 -5.74 -23.04 5.29
C LEU A 253 -6.01 -23.98 6.46
N HIS A 254 -7.28 -24.34 6.72
CA HIS A 254 -7.63 -25.33 7.74
C HIS A 254 -7.03 -26.72 7.46
N ARG A 255 -7.05 -27.17 6.22
CA ARG A 255 -6.36 -28.44 5.86
C ARG A 255 -4.86 -28.34 6.10
N LEU A 256 -4.25 -27.22 5.72
CA LEU A 256 -2.82 -27.01 5.88
C LEU A 256 -2.37 -27.05 7.34
N VAL A 257 -3.12 -26.49 8.29
CA VAL A 257 -2.75 -26.56 9.72
C VAL A 257 -2.83 -28.00 10.25
N CYS A 258 -3.79 -28.80 9.76
CA CYS A 258 -3.86 -30.23 10.07
C CYS A 258 -2.68 -31.00 9.48
N GLU A 259 -2.36 -30.77 8.20
CA GLU A 259 -1.22 -31.39 7.52
C GLU A 259 0.12 -31.06 8.19
N CYS A 260 0.24 -29.85 8.75
CA CYS A 260 1.43 -29.39 9.47
C CYS A 260 1.45 -29.81 10.95
N GLY A 261 0.41 -30.46 11.48
CA GLY A 261 0.34 -30.88 12.89
C GLY A 261 0.24 -29.74 13.90
N VAL A 262 -0.30 -28.58 13.52
CA VAL A 262 -0.36 -27.37 14.37
C VAL A 262 -1.79 -26.85 14.56
N SER A 263 -2.81 -27.68 14.36
CA SER A 263 -4.22 -27.30 14.42
C SER A 263 -4.60 -26.62 15.73
N ASP A 264 -4.13 -27.13 16.86
CA ASP A 264 -4.44 -26.60 18.20
C ASP A 264 -3.68 -25.32 18.53
N TYR A 265 -2.74 -24.91 17.70
CA TYR A 265 -1.82 -23.77 17.92
C TYR A 265 -2.00 -22.65 16.91
N VAL A 266 -2.97 -22.75 16.01
CA VAL A 266 -3.26 -21.69 15.01
C VAL A 266 -4.67 -21.15 15.23
N ASP A 267 -4.76 -19.86 15.59
CA ASP A 267 -6.01 -19.16 15.85
C ASP A 267 -6.40 -18.32 14.64
N PHE A 268 -7.49 -18.68 13.95
CA PHE A 268 -8.10 -17.83 12.93
C PHE A 268 -9.11 -16.88 13.59
N ILE A 269 -8.69 -15.62 13.81
CA ILE A 269 -9.49 -14.62 14.54
C ILE A 269 -10.60 -14.01 13.65
N GLY A 270 -10.42 -14.05 12.31
CA GLY A 270 -11.30 -13.33 11.39
C GLY A 270 -10.98 -11.85 11.33
N GLN A 271 -11.98 -11.02 11.03
CA GLN A 271 -11.82 -9.57 11.02
C GLN A 271 -12.03 -9.00 12.43
N THR A 272 -11.18 -8.07 12.83
CA THR A 272 -11.26 -7.38 14.13
C THR A 272 -10.81 -5.92 13.98
N ASP A 273 -11.39 -5.04 14.79
CA ASP A 273 -10.97 -3.64 14.90
C ASP A 273 -9.82 -3.46 15.92
N ASN A 274 -9.53 -4.50 16.71
CA ASN A 274 -8.53 -4.46 17.80
C ASN A 274 -7.13 -4.94 17.35
N VAL A 275 -6.73 -4.63 16.11
CA VAL A 275 -5.44 -5.07 15.55
C VAL A 275 -4.26 -4.49 16.35
N LYS A 276 -4.41 -3.26 16.87
CA LYS A 276 -3.37 -2.59 17.68
C LYS A 276 -2.97 -3.42 18.90
N ASP A 277 -3.93 -3.88 19.71
CA ASP A 277 -3.65 -4.65 20.92
C ASP A 277 -3.02 -6.01 20.59
N HIS A 278 -3.48 -6.63 19.50
CA HIS A 278 -2.83 -7.85 19.00
C HIS A 278 -1.37 -7.60 18.60
N MET A 279 -1.06 -6.46 17.98
CA MET A 279 0.34 -6.11 17.64
C MET A 279 1.17 -5.84 18.91
N GLN A 280 0.66 -5.07 19.85
CA GLN A 280 1.38 -4.72 21.08
C GLN A 280 1.80 -5.95 21.89
N LYS A 281 0.94 -6.94 21.98
CA LYS A 281 1.15 -8.15 22.77
C LYS A 281 1.86 -9.28 22.02
N ALA A 282 1.93 -9.24 20.70
CA ALA A 282 2.60 -10.28 19.93
C ALA A 282 4.11 -10.33 20.19
N THR A 283 4.66 -11.54 20.22
CA THR A 283 6.12 -11.77 20.19
C THR A 283 6.74 -11.17 18.92
N ALA A 284 6.13 -11.42 17.76
CA ALA A 284 6.50 -10.78 16.51
C ALA A 284 5.35 -10.81 15.51
N PHE A 285 5.40 -9.87 14.54
CA PHE A 285 4.54 -9.80 13.37
C PHE A 285 5.21 -10.42 12.15
N LEU A 286 4.48 -11.25 11.40
CA LEU A 286 4.98 -11.95 10.20
C LEU A 286 4.50 -11.27 8.92
N MET A 287 5.41 -10.68 8.16
CA MET A 287 5.15 -10.14 6.82
C MET A 287 5.66 -11.10 5.75
N CYS A 288 4.77 -11.96 5.27
CA CYS A 288 5.10 -13.06 4.35
C CYS A 288 4.74 -12.77 2.87
N SER A 289 4.26 -11.57 2.54
CA SER A 289 3.90 -11.19 1.16
C SER A 289 5.10 -11.28 0.21
N GLU A 290 4.86 -11.78 -1.00
CA GLU A 290 5.94 -11.94 -2.01
C GLU A 290 6.37 -10.61 -2.64
N ASN A 291 5.41 -9.72 -2.91
CA ASN A 291 5.64 -8.44 -3.58
C ASN A 291 4.85 -7.35 -2.85
N GLU A 292 5.28 -7.00 -1.64
CA GLU A 292 4.63 -5.92 -0.91
C GLU A 292 5.15 -4.57 -1.39
N GLY A 293 4.26 -3.65 -1.76
CA GLY A 293 4.64 -2.31 -2.19
C GLY A 293 5.25 -1.51 -1.04
N LEU A 294 4.56 -1.42 0.10
CA LEU A 294 5.03 -0.79 1.33
C LEU A 294 4.82 -1.68 2.55
N GLY A 295 3.63 -2.30 2.68
CA GLY A 295 3.32 -3.11 3.87
C GLY A 295 2.96 -2.28 5.09
N ARG A 296 1.98 -1.38 4.97
CA ARG A 296 1.50 -0.49 6.06
C ARG A 296 1.35 -1.22 7.40
N VAL A 297 0.84 -2.45 7.38
CA VAL A 297 0.62 -3.27 8.60
C VAL A 297 1.94 -3.59 9.33
N SER A 298 3.04 -3.81 8.59
CA SER A 298 4.38 -4.01 9.21
C SER A 298 4.86 -2.74 9.90
N ILE A 299 4.59 -1.58 9.29
CA ILE A 299 4.97 -0.28 9.84
C ILE A 299 4.12 0.04 11.07
N GLU A 300 2.82 -0.28 11.04
CA GLU A 300 1.95 -0.21 12.23
C GLU A 300 2.49 -1.07 13.37
N ALA A 301 2.93 -2.30 13.07
CA ALA A 301 3.56 -3.18 14.05
C ALA A 301 4.83 -2.53 14.64
N MET A 302 5.67 -1.87 13.83
CA MET A 302 6.83 -1.12 14.34
C MET A 302 6.40 0.02 15.28
N PHE A 303 5.40 0.83 14.92
CA PHE A 303 4.88 1.90 15.78
C PHE A 303 4.39 1.36 17.13
N TYR A 304 3.77 0.19 17.13
CA TYR A 304 3.20 -0.43 18.34
C TYR A 304 4.18 -1.34 19.09
N GLY A 305 5.47 -1.23 18.78
CA GLY A 305 6.52 -1.96 19.49
C GLY A 305 6.44 -3.47 19.30
N CYS A 306 5.98 -3.92 18.15
CA CYS A 306 6.00 -5.32 17.74
C CYS A 306 7.20 -5.58 16.82
N LEU A 307 8.00 -6.57 17.12
CA LEU A 307 9.09 -7.01 16.25
C LEU A 307 8.53 -7.46 14.89
N VAL A 308 9.14 -7.06 13.79
CA VAL A 308 8.73 -7.50 12.45
C VAL A 308 9.71 -8.53 11.89
N ILE A 309 9.17 -9.68 11.47
CA ILE A 309 9.87 -10.70 10.70
C ILE A 309 9.31 -10.61 9.28
N GLY A 310 10.09 -10.04 8.36
CA GLY A 310 9.63 -9.68 7.02
C GLY A 310 10.33 -10.45 5.91
N ARG A 311 9.60 -10.71 4.82
CA ARG A 311 10.22 -11.29 3.62
C ARG A 311 11.16 -10.29 2.96
N ASN A 312 12.35 -10.75 2.55
CA ASN A 312 13.37 -9.95 1.88
C ASN A 312 12.99 -9.66 0.41
N SER A 313 11.87 -8.97 0.21
CA SER A 313 11.34 -8.68 -1.13
C SER A 313 10.53 -7.38 -1.15
N GLY A 314 10.32 -6.84 -2.36
CA GLY A 314 9.53 -5.63 -2.57
C GLY A 314 10.02 -4.45 -1.73
N GLY A 315 9.09 -3.70 -1.16
CA GLY A 315 9.37 -2.57 -0.27
C GLY A 315 9.77 -2.98 1.14
N THR A 316 9.45 -4.20 1.60
CA THR A 316 9.72 -4.64 2.99
C THR A 316 11.20 -4.53 3.35
N LYS A 317 12.11 -4.89 2.45
CA LYS A 317 13.56 -4.81 2.65
C LYS A 317 14.12 -3.39 2.71
N GLU A 318 13.33 -2.38 2.40
CA GLU A 318 13.78 -0.98 2.46
C GLU A 318 13.68 -0.38 3.87
N PHE A 319 12.86 -0.97 4.73
CA PHE A 319 12.69 -0.49 6.10
C PHE A 319 12.97 -1.54 7.18
N ILE A 320 12.89 -2.83 6.83
CA ILE A 320 13.42 -3.89 7.71
C ILE A 320 14.89 -4.10 7.39
N ILE A 321 15.75 -3.57 8.24
CA ILE A 321 17.20 -3.78 8.19
C ILE A 321 17.49 -4.96 9.10
N ASN A 322 17.97 -6.07 8.51
CA ASN A 322 18.13 -7.34 9.21
C ASN A 322 18.93 -7.19 10.52
N LYS A 323 18.40 -7.70 11.63
CA LYS A 323 18.93 -7.62 13.00
C LYS A 323 19.09 -6.19 13.58
N LYS A 324 18.65 -5.15 12.83
CA LYS A 324 18.65 -3.75 13.30
C LYS A 324 17.25 -3.23 13.59
N THR A 325 16.33 -3.34 12.64
CA THR A 325 14.94 -2.89 12.78
C THR A 325 13.92 -4.03 12.66
N GLY A 326 14.39 -5.26 12.56
CA GLY A 326 13.61 -6.47 12.45
C GLY A 326 14.46 -7.62 11.90
N PHE A 327 13.80 -8.72 11.53
CA PHE A 327 14.46 -9.83 10.85
C PHE A 327 13.97 -9.96 9.42
N LEU A 328 14.88 -10.24 8.48
CA LEU A 328 14.55 -10.57 7.10
C LEU A 328 14.75 -12.08 6.85
N PHE A 329 13.92 -12.63 5.96
CA PHE A 329 14.04 -14.01 5.49
C PHE A 329 13.80 -14.12 3.98
N ASP A 330 14.51 -15.06 3.35
CA ASP A 330 14.34 -15.41 1.93
C ASP A 330 13.54 -16.70 1.74
N ASN A 331 13.62 -17.60 2.71
CA ASN A 331 12.99 -18.92 2.67
C ASN A 331 12.35 -19.32 4.01
N ILE A 332 11.69 -20.46 4.02
CA ILE A 332 10.91 -20.94 5.17
C ILE A 332 11.79 -21.29 6.38
N ASN A 333 13.02 -21.79 6.14
CA ASN A 333 13.96 -22.15 7.21
C ASN A 333 14.42 -20.88 7.93
N GLU A 334 14.78 -19.83 7.19
CA GLU A 334 15.20 -18.56 7.76
C GLU A 334 14.07 -17.87 8.53
N CYS A 335 12.81 -17.93 8.02
CA CYS A 335 11.64 -17.43 8.74
C CYS A 335 11.45 -18.18 10.06
N SER A 336 11.54 -19.50 10.04
CA SER A 336 11.47 -20.36 11.23
C SER A 336 12.57 -20.02 12.24
N GLN A 337 13.80 -19.84 11.80
CA GLN A 337 14.94 -19.42 12.65
C GLN A 337 14.70 -18.01 13.24
N ALA A 338 14.23 -17.06 12.44
CA ALA A 338 13.89 -15.72 12.93
C ALA A 338 12.78 -15.76 14.00
N MET A 339 11.79 -16.65 13.86
CA MET A 339 10.78 -16.88 14.90
C MET A 339 11.39 -17.44 16.19
N GLN A 340 12.35 -18.38 16.08
CA GLN A 340 13.05 -18.93 17.25
C GLN A 340 13.89 -17.86 17.95
N LEU A 341 14.61 -17.02 17.22
CA LEU A 341 15.36 -15.88 17.79
C LEU A 341 14.41 -14.90 18.50
N ALA A 342 13.28 -14.53 17.86
CA ALA A 342 12.29 -13.66 18.48
C ALA A 342 11.66 -14.21 19.76
N ALA A 343 11.61 -15.54 19.91
CA ALA A 343 11.05 -16.22 21.08
C ALA A 343 12.07 -16.44 22.21
N GLY A 344 13.39 -16.43 21.91
CA GLY A 344 14.45 -16.80 22.83
C GLY A 344 15.39 -15.68 23.24
N ASP A 345 15.57 -14.67 22.40
CA ASP A 345 16.53 -13.60 22.61
C ASP A 345 15.87 -12.30 23.13
N ASP A 346 16.66 -11.45 23.77
CA ASP A 346 16.25 -10.07 24.03
C ASP A 346 16.30 -9.25 22.74
N VAL A 347 15.11 -8.93 22.21
CA VAL A 347 14.93 -8.15 20.97
C VAL A 347 14.54 -6.70 21.24
N THR A 348 14.53 -6.23 22.50
CA THR A 348 14.11 -4.88 22.91
C THR A 348 14.88 -3.81 22.15
N GLY A 349 16.21 -3.95 22.01
CA GLY A 349 17.01 -3.01 21.25
C GLY A 349 16.68 -2.96 19.75
N ILE A 350 16.22 -4.07 19.15
CA ILE A 350 15.74 -4.09 17.76
C ILE A 350 14.41 -3.35 17.63
N ILE A 351 13.48 -3.60 18.58
CA ILE A 351 12.17 -2.95 18.62
C ILE A 351 12.33 -1.43 18.77
N THR A 352 13.17 -0.96 19.69
CA THR A 352 13.41 0.48 19.89
C THR A 352 13.92 1.13 18.61
N ARG A 353 14.95 0.55 17.97
CA ARG A 353 15.44 1.08 16.68
C ARG A 353 14.40 1.04 15.56
N ALA A 354 13.52 0.02 15.56
CA ALA A 354 12.41 -0.06 14.62
C ALA A 354 11.40 1.06 14.84
N GLN A 355 11.07 1.38 16.09
CA GLN A 355 10.18 2.50 16.46
C GLN A 355 10.78 3.85 16.07
N ASP A 356 12.07 4.08 16.34
CA ASP A 356 12.77 5.29 15.93
C ASP A 356 12.75 5.44 14.40
N PHE A 357 13.06 4.39 13.67
CA PHE A 357 13.00 4.37 12.21
C PHE A 357 11.56 4.66 11.72
N ALA A 358 10.56 4.05 12.33
CA ALA A 358 9.16 4.26 11.95
C ALA A 358 8.73 5.71 12.20
N ARG A 359 9.08 6.30 13.35
CA ARG A 359 8.82 7.71 13.68
C ARG A 359 9.44 8.67 12.68
N ASP A 360 10.68 8.41 12.27
CA ASP A 360 11.45 9.33 11.43
C ASP A 360 11.08 9.23 9.95
N HIS A 361 10.59 8.05 9.51
CA HIS A 361 10.35 7.83 8.07
C HIS A 361 8.88 7.71 7.69
N PHE A 362 7.98 7.31 8.62
CA PHE A 362 6.58 7.01 8.32
C PHE A 362 5.58 7.84 9.12
N SER A 363 6.04 8.88 9.83
CA SER A 363 5.13 9.78 10.53
C SER A 363 4.43 10.75 9.58
N ILE A 364 3.18 11.10 9.90
CA ILE A 364 2.35 12.03 9.12
C ILE A 364 3.07 13.39 9.01
N GLU A 365 3.70 13.84 10.10
CA GLU A 365 4.38 15.12 10.20
C GLU A 365 5.57 15.21 9.22
N ASN A 366 6.44 14.20 9.21
CA ASN A 366 7.61 14.19 8.33
C ASN A 366 7.27 13.93 6.86
N TYR A 367 6.16 13.25 6.61
CA TYR A 367 5.69 12.96 5.26
C TYR A 367 5.24 14.22 4.53
N GLY A 368 4.44 15.06 5.20
CA GLY A 368 3.95 16.32 4.63
C GLY A 368 5.07 17.24 4.13
N GLU A 369 6.13 17.40 4.93
CA GLU A 369 7.30 18.20 4.55
C GLU A 369 7.97 17.70 3.26
N LYS A 370 8.12 16.36 3.12
CA LYS A 370 8.72 15.77 1.92
C LYS A 370 7.87 16.02 0.67
N ILE A 371 6.54 15.90 0.80
CA ILE A 371 5.61 16.15 -0.32
C ILE A 371 5.59 17.64 -0.69
N LEU A 372 5.57 18.55 0.29
CA LEU A 372 5.62 19.98 0.04
C LEU A 372 6.92 20.40 -0.67
N LYS A 373 8.07 19.85 -0.30
CA LYS A 373 9.35 20.06 -1.00
C LYS A 373 9.29 19.63 -2.48
N ILE A 374 8.60 18.53 -2.78
CA ILE A 374 8.38 18.07 -4.16
C ILE A 374 7.46 19.05 -4.89
N TYR A 375 6.37 19.49 -4.28
CA TYR A 375 5.45 20.47 -4.87
C TYR A 375 6.15 21.81 -5.15
N ALA A 376 6.95 22.28 -4.19
CA ALA A 376 7.78 23.49 -4.36
C ALA A 376 8.69 23.39 -5.59
N LYS A 377 9.41 22.27 -5.71
CA LYS A 377 10.31 22.03 -6.84
C LYS A 377 9.55 21.94 -8.19
N VAL A 378 8.40 21.27 -8.21
CA VAL A 378 7.56 21.12 -9.42
C VAL A 378 7.02 22.48 -9.89
N LEU A 379 6.72 23.38 -8.95
CA LEU A 379 6.17 24.72 -9.22
C LEU A 379 7.24 25.79 -9.35
N ASN A 380 8.52 25.50 -9.13
CA ASN A 380 9.62 26.48 -9.01
C ASN A 380 9.29 27.59 -8.01
N LYS A 381 8.79 27.23 -6.82
CA LYS A 381 8.36 28.15 -5.75
C LYS A 381 9.01 27.75 -4.42
N ASN A 382 9.23 28.73 -3.55
CA ASN A 382 9.49 28.49 -2.13
C ASN A 382 8.13 28.31 -1.43
N LEU A 383 7.94 27.22 -0.72
CA LEU A 383 6.71 26.84 -0.02
C LEU A 383 6.96 26.73 1.49
#